data_c45810f585d83fe91232b2d9f4d9b470
#
_entry.id   c45810f585d83fe91232b2d9f4d9b470
#
_cell.length_a   1.000
_cell.length_b   1.000
_cell.length_c   1.000
_cell.angle_alpha   90.00
_cell.angle_beta   90.00
_cell.angle_gamma   90.00
#
_symmetry.space_group_name_H-M   'P 1'
#
loop_
_entity.id
_entity.type
_entity.pdbx_description
1 polymer ?
#
loop_
_entity_poly.entity_id
_entity_poly.type
_entity_poly.pdbx_seq_one_letter_code
_entity_poly.pdbx_strand_id
1 'polypeptide(L)'
;MRVFFDTSAFVKRYVSEAGTDTVLEWCDRATEIGLSGIALVEIISAFCRLQREAKITDTQYQQLKSLLMSDIEDAAICDLTPVVLGHAVSSLETNVLRGMDAIHIGSAIALQADVFISADKRQIDAATRAGLRVEMV
;
A
#
# COMPACT_ATOMS: atom_id res chain seq x y z
N MET A 1 -3.80 -8.19 14.60
CA MET A 1 -4.66 -7.60 13.55
C MET A 1 -3.92 -7.51 12.23
N ARG A 2 -4.63 -7.68 11.14
CA ARG A 2 -4.10 -7.51 9.79
C ARG A 2 -4.20 -6.05 9.38
N VAL A 3 -3.07 -5.42 9.12
CA VAL A 3 -2.98 -4.02 8.70
C VAL A 3 -2.62 -3.98 7.22
N PHE A 4 -3.49 -3.40 6.41
CA PHE A 4 -3.28 -3.27 4.97
C PHE A 4 -2.77 -1.87 4.63
N PHE A 5 -1.72 -1.80 3.85
CA PHE A 5 -1.17 -0.54 3.35
C PHE A 5 -1.31 -0.44 1.84
N ASP A 6 -1.76 0.70 1.34
CA ASP A 6 -1.57 1.00 -0.07
C ASP A 6 -0.12 1.46 -0.33
N THR A 7 0.23 1.66 -1.58
CA THR A 7 1.59 2.07 -1.96
C THR A 7 1.96 3.42 -1.36
N SER A 8 1.04 4.39 -1.35
CA SER A 8 1.29 5.74 -0.86
C SER A 8 1.70 5.76 0.61
N ALA A 9 1.14 4.85 1.41
CA ALA A 9 1.48 4.71 2.81
C ALA A 9 2.73 3.85 3.02
N PHE A 10 2.81 2.67 2.38
CA PHE A 10 3.89 1.73 2.65
C PHE A 10 5.26 2.26 2.21
N VAL A 11 5.33 3.06 1.15
CA VAL A 11 6.57 3.70 0.70
C VAL A 11 7.21 4.57 1.78
N LYS A 12 6.41 5.13 2.68
CA LYS A 12 6.90 5.95 3.82
C LYS A 12 7.73 5.16 4.84
N ARG A 13 7.61 3.83 4.84
CA ARG A 13 8.47 2.96 5.64
C ARG A 13 9.93 3.02 5.19
N TYR A 14 10.17 3.27 3.90
CA TYR A 14 11.50 3.23 3.28
C TYR A 14 12.06 4.62 3.01
N VAL A 15 11.21 5.58 2.72
CA VAL A 15 11.56 6.96 2.39
C VAL A 15 11.01 7.85 3.48
N SER A 16 11.91 8.50 4.26
CA SER A 16 11.51 9.37 5.37
C SER A 16 10.79 10.60 4.85
N GLU A 17 9.54 10.76 5.30
CA GLU A 17 8.67 11.89 4.95
C GLU A 17 7.57 12.05 6.02
N ALA A 18 6.67 13.04 5.84
CA ALA A 18 5.54 13.20 6.75
C ALA A 18 4.70 11.90 6.78
N GLY A 19 4.39 11.40 7.98
CA GLY A 19 3.62 10.17 8.17
C GLY A 19 4.46 8.91 8.39
N THR A 20 5.78 8.96 8.18
CA THR A 20 6.67 7.80 8.36
C THR A 20 6.56 7.21 9.76
N ASP A 21 6.58 8.04 10.81
CA ASP A 21 6.51 7.55 12.20
C ASP A 21 5.21 6.79 12.45
N THR A 22 4.10 7.33 11.97
CA THR A 22 2.78 6.67 12.08
C THR A 22 2.73 5.35 11.33
N VAL A 23 3.32 5.29 10.13
CA VAL A 23 3.43 4.03 9.36
C VAL A 23 4.23 2.99 10.12
N LEU A 24 5.36 3.37 10.71
CA LEU A 24 6.19 2.46 11.49
C LEU A 24 5.46 1.93 12.72
N GLU A 25 4.73 2.79 13.43
CA GLU A 25 3.88 2.39 14.57
C GLU A 25 2.84 1.35 14.15
N TRP A 26 2.19 1.54 13.01
CA TRP A 26 1.22 0.57 12.50
C TRP A 26 1.87 -0.75 12.08
N CYS A 27 3.07 -0.69 11.49
CA CYS A 27 3.84 -1.91 11.19
C CYS A 27 4.16 -2.70 12.46
N ASP A 28 4.56 -2.01 13.52
CA ASP A 28 4.89 -2.66 14.81
C ASP A 28 3.66 -3.27 15.50
N ARG A 29 2.50 -2.67 15.32
CA ARG A 29 1.24 -3.17 15.89
C ARG A 29 0.63 -4.32 15.10
N ALA A 30 0.98 -4.46 13.83
CA ALA A 30 0.43 -5.48 12.96
C ALA A 30 0.92 -6.88 13.34
N THR A 31 0.00 -7.84 13.43
CA THR A 31 0.36 -9.26 13.45
C THR A 31 0.63 -9.77 12.04
N GLU A 32 0.01 -9.14 11.05
CA GLU A 32 0.23 -9.41 9.63
C GLU A 32 0.10 -8.13 8.82
N ILE A 33 1.06 -7.87 7.96
CA ILE A 33 1.01 -6.76 6.98
C ILE A 33 0.40 -7.30 5.69
N GLY A 34 -0.67 -6.66 5.24
CA GLY A 34 -1.32 -6.98 3.97
C GLY A 34 -0.95 -5.97 2.89
N LEU A 35 -0.67 -6.44 1.69
CA LEU A 35 -0.36 -5.63 0.52
C LEU A 35 -1.04 -6.20 -0.72
N SER A 36 -1.35 -5.33 -1.67
CA SER A 36 -1.78 -5.77 -3.00
C SER A 36 -0.61 -6.37 -3.78
N GLY A 37 -0.89 -7.32 -4.67
CA GLY A 37 0.09 -7.87 -5.59
C GLY A 37 0.75 -6.83 -6.51
N ILE A 38 0.17 -5.62 -6.66
CA ILE A 38 0.78 -4.53 -7.43
C ILE A 38 1.73 -3.66 -6.61
N ALA A 39 1.75 -3.81 -5.29
CA ALA A 39 2.52 -2.92 -4.40
C ALA A 39 4.02 -2.96 -4.69
N LEU A 40 4.59 -4.14 -4.89
CA LEU A 40 6.02 -4.28 -5.18
C LEU A 40 6.45 -3.43 -6.38
N VAL A 41 5.74 -3.55 -7.48
CA VAL A 41 6.07 -2.84 -8.73
C VAL A 41 5.89 -1.33 -8.56
N GLU A 42 4.84 -0.91 -7.88
CA GLU A 42 4.59 0.51 -7.64
C GLU A 42 5.65 1.15 -6.73
N ILE A 43 6.07 0.44 -5.68
CA ILE A 43 7.10 0.94 -4.76
C ILE A 43 8.47 0.99 -5.46
N ILE A 44 8.83 -0.04 -6.21
CA ILE A 44 10.06 -0.03 -7.02
C ILE A 44 10.01 1.11 -8.03
N SER A 45 8.88 1.37 -8.66
CA SER A 45 8.71 2.52 -9.56
C SER A 45 9.00 3.85 -8.85
N ALA A 46 8.53 4.01 -7.61
CA ALA A 46 8.84 5.19 -6.81
C ALA A 46 10.35 5.30 -6.49
N PHE A 47 11.01 4.21 -6.12
CA PHE A 47 12.45 4.19 -5.87
C PHE A 47 13.25 4.53 -7.14
N CYS A 48 12.87 3.98 -8.28
CA CYS A 48 13.51 4.28 -9.56
C CYS A 48 13.37 5.76 -9.93
N ARG A 49 12.23 6.37 -9.64
CA ARG A 49 12.04 7.81 -9.86
C ARG A 49 12.98 8.63 -8.97
N LEU A 50 13.09 8.30 -7.69
CA LEU A 50 14.02 8.98 -6.79
C LEU A 50 15.48 8.88 -7.27
N GLN A 51 15.87 7.71 -7.78
CA GLN A 51 17.19 7.48 -8.34
C GLN A 51 17.44 8.35 -9.60
N ARG A 52 16.47 8.40 -10.52
CA ARG A 52 16.58 9.25 -11.72
C ARG A 52 16.65 10.74 -11.38
N GLU A 53 15.96 11.16 -10.33
CA GLU A 53 15.96 12.55 -9.83
C GLU A 53 17.19 12.85 -8.95
N ALA A 54 18.13 11.91 -8.83
CA ALA A 54 19.34 12.01 -8.01
C ALA A 54 19.05 12.32 -6.53
N LYS A 55 17.88 11.92 -6.02
CA LYS A 55 17.50 12.04 -4.61
C LYS A 55 18.03 10.89 -3.77
N ILE A 56 18.34 9.78 -4.39
CA ILE A 56 19.04 8.63 -3.79
C ILE A 56 20.14 8.16 -4.72
N THR A 57 21.18 7.55 -4.14
CA THR A 57 22.28 6.94 -4.89
C THR A 57 21.91 5.53 -5.36
N ASP A 58 22.72 4.95 -6.28
CA ASP A 58 22.55 3.57 -6.72
C ASP A 58 22.69 2.59 -5.54
N THR A 59 23.60 2.85 -4.62
CA THR A 59 23.78 2.04 -3.42
C THR A 59 22.56 2.11 -2.50
N GLN A 60 22.01 3.31 -2.29
CA GLN A 60 20.78 3.50 -1.51
C GLN A 60 19.60 2.77 -2.15
N TYR A 61 19.46 2.85 -3.48
CA TYR A 61 18.44 2.11 -4.19
C TYR A 61 18.53 0.60 -3.93
N GLN A 62 19.72 0.02 -4.04
CA GLN A 62 19.91 -1.42 -3.78
C GLN A 62 19.59 -1.80 -2.33
N GLN A 63 19.92 -0.95 -1.37
CA GLN A 63 19.58 -1.15 0.04
C GLN A 63 18.06 -1.11 0.25
N LEU A 64 17.36 -0.12 -0.31
CA LEU A 64 15.91 0.00 -0.19
C LEU A 64 15.19 -1.17 -0.86
N LYS A 65 15.64 -1.58 -2.04
CA LYS A 65 15.11 -2.74 -2.74
C LYS A 65 15.27 -4.02 -1.90
N SER A 66 16.41 -4.22 -1.29
CA SER A 66 16.69 -5.39 -0.45
C SER A 66 15.74 -5.43 0.77
N LEU A 67 15.55 -4.30 1.44
CA LEU A 67 14.62 -4.19 2.56
C LEU A 67 13.19 -4.48 2.12
N LEU A 68 12.76 -3.90 1.00
CA LEU A 68 11.42 -4.13 0.46
C LEU A 68 11.19 -5.60 0.14
N MET A 69 12.14 -6.26 -0.53
CA MET A 69 12.03 -7.67 -0.88
C MET A 69 11.90 -8.56 0.35
N SER A 70 12.64 -8.25 1.42
CA SER A 70 12.51 -8.94 2.70
C SER A 70 11.13 -8.76 3.33
N ASP A 71 10.60 -7.55 3.33
CA ASP A 71 9.27 -7.27 3.86
C ASP A 71 8.17 -7.98 3.05
N ILE A 72 8.32 -8.03 1.73
CA ILE A 72 7.37 -8.72 0.83
C ILE A 72 7.31 -10.23 1.13
N GLU A 73 8.45 -10.86 1.46
CA GLU A 73 8.48 -12.28 1.83
C GLU A 73 7.65 -12.58 3.08
N ASP A 74 7.60 -11.64 4.02
CA ASP A 74 6.90 -11.80 5.30
C ASP A 74 5.44 -11.30 5.25
N ALA A 75 5.06 -10.54 4.23
CA ALA A 75 3.74 -9.95 4.12
C ALA A 75 2.70 -10.92 3.53
N ALA A 76 1.43 -10.67 3.84
CA ALA A 76 0.30 -11.28 3.15
C ALA A 76 0.06 -10.52 1.84
N ILE A 77 0.46 -11.10 0.73
CA ILE A 77 0.29 -10.52 -0.60
C ILE A 77 -1.02 -11.01 -1.21
N CYS A 78 -1.87 -10.07 -1.59
CA CYS A 78 -3.15 -10.39 -2.25
C CYS A 78 -2.99 -10.44 -3.76
N ASP A 79 -3.14 -11.61 -4.35
CA ASP A 79 -3.13 -11.79 -5.80
C ASP A 79 -4.33 -11.12 -6.47
N LEU A 80 -4.19 -10.74 -7.73
CA LEU A 80 -5.23 -10.13 -8.54
C LEU A 80 -6.21 -11.19 -9.07
N THR A 81 -7.08 -11.66 -8.19
CA THR A 81 -8.11 -12.65 -8.53
C THR A 81 -9.37 -11.96 -9.10
N PRO A 82 -10.28 -12.71 -9.74
CA PRO A 82 -11.58 -12.16 -10.16
C PRO A 82 -12.36 -11.51 -9.01
N VAL A 83 -12.27 -12.04 -7.79
CA VAL A 83 -12.92 -11.44 -6.62
C VAL A 83 -12.35 -10.06 -6.30
N VAL A 84 -11.03 -9.93 -6.30
CA VAL A 84 -10.34 -8.63 -6.10
C VAL A 84 -10.74 -7.63 -7.18
N LEU A 85 -10.72 -8.05 -8.44
CA LEU A 85 -11.10 -7.20 -9.57
C LEU A 85 -12.57 -6.78 -9.50
N GLY A 86 -13.45 -7.65 -9.05
CA GLY A 86 -14.86 -7.33 -8.83
C GLY A 86 -15.05 -6.25 -7.77
N HIS A 87 -14.35 -6.34 -6.65
CA HIS A 87 -14.36 -5.29 -5.62
C HIS A 87 -13.77 -3.97 -6.14
N ALA A 88 -12.70 -4.03 -6.93
CA ALA A 88 -12.11 -2.84 -7.54
C ALA A 88 -13.08 -2.14 -8.48
N VAL A 89 -13.78 -2.89 -9.34
CA VAL A 89 -14.80 -2.35 -10.24
C VAL A 89 -15.93 -1.67 -9.46
N SER A 90 -16.44 -2.31 -8.41
CA SER A 90 -17.49 -1.73 -7.56
C SER A 90 -17.04 -0.42 -6.92
N SER A 91 -15.78 -0.34 -6.47
CA SER A 91 -15.21 0.89 -5.91
C SER A 91 -15.11 2.01 -6.95
N LEU A 92 -14.73 1.69 -8.17
CA LEU A 92 -14.66 2.66 -9.28
C LEU A 92 -16.04 3.22 -9.64
N GLU A 93 -17.07 2.39 -9.60
CA GLU A 93 -18.44 2.80 -9.95
C GLU A 93 -19.05 3.75 -8.93
N THR A 94 -18.57 3.77 -7.70
CA THR A 94 -19.13 4.57 -6.60
C THR A 94 -18.19 5.65 -6.06
N ASN A 95 -16.96 5.76 -6.58
CA ASN A 95 -15.97 6.72 -6.11
C ASN A 95 -15.17 7.29 -7.27
N VAL A 96 -14.57 8.46 -7.02
CA VAL A 96 -13.58 9.05 -7.94
C VAL A 96 -12.21 8.48 -7.59
N LEU A 97 -11.78 7.45 -8.34
CA LEU A 97 -10.53 6.71 -8.12
C LEU A 97 -9.84 6.41 -9.45
N ARG A 98 -8.52 6.22 -9.39
CA ARG A 98 -7.78 5.57 -10.48
C ARG A 98 -7.90 4.05 -10.36
N GLY A 99 -7.69 3.34 -11.49
CA GLY A 99 -7.79 1.89 -11.51
C GLY A 99 -6.89 1.18 -10.51
N MET A 100 -5.62 1.58 -10.41
CA MET A 100 -4.67 0.98 -9.46
C MET A 100 -5.06 1.24 -8.01
N ASP A 101 -5.59 2.42 -7.69
CA ASP A 101 -6.09 2.74 -6.35
C ASP A 101 -7.26 1.83 -5.95
N ALA A 102 -8.17 1.58 -6.89
CA ALA A 102 -9.29 0.65 -6.69
C ALA A 102 -8.81 -0.79 -6.45
N ILE A 103 -7.71 -1.20 -7.07
CA ILE A 103 -7.12 -2.53 -6.85
C ILE A 103 -6.61 -2.68 -5.41
N HIS A 104 -6.00 -1.64 -4.83
CA HIS A 104 -5.61 -1.69 -3.42
C HIS A 104 -6.83 -1.89 -2.50
N ILE A 105 -7.89 -1.17 -2.75
CA ILE A 105 -9.13 -1.31 -1.97
C ILE A 105 -9.72 -2.71 -2.13
N GLY A 106 -9.82 -3.20 -3.35
CA GLY A 106 -10.29 -4.56 -3.64
C GLY A 106 -9.46 -5.63 -2.96
N SER A 107 -8.14 -5.44 -2.93
CA SER A 107 -7.21 -6.34 -2.25
C SER A 107 -7.43 -6.34 -0.73
N ALA A 108 -7.60 -5.16 -0.14
CA ALA A 108 -7.85 -5.03 1.30
C ALA A 108 -9.17 -5.70 1.72
N ILE A 109 -10.21 -5.56 0.91
CA ILE A 109 -11.50 -6.23 1.14
C ILE A 109 -11.33 -7.76 1.07
N ALA A 110 -10.67 -8.26 0.02
CA ALA A 110 -10.47 -9.69 -0.18
C ALA A 110 -9.61 -10.33 0.92
N LEU A 111 -8.60 -9.61 1.43
CA LEU A 111 -7.77 -10.05 2.57
C LEU A 111 -8.49 -9.90 3.91
N GLN A 112 -9.66 -9.31 3.95
CA GLN A 112 -10.37 -9.01 5.20
C GLN A 112 -9.49 -8.22 6.18
N ALA A 113 -8.90 -7.13 5.69
CA ALA A 113 -8.05 -6.27 6.48
C ALA A 113 -8.80 -5.67 7.66
N ASP A 114 -8.17 -5.59 8.83
CA ASP A 114 -8.73 -4.93 10.01
C ASP A 114 -8.60 -3.41 9.91
N VAL A 115 -7.53 -2.93 9.26
CA VAL A 115 -7.28 -1.51 9.04
C VAL A 115 -6.69 -1.30 7.66
N PHE A 116 -7.15 -0.29 6.96
CA PHE A 116 -6.61 0.18 5.68
C PHE A 116 -5.90 1.52 5.88
N ILE A 117 -4.63 1.58 5.51
CA ILE A 117 -3.77 2.76 5.71
C ILE A 117 -3.36 3.34 4.36
N SER A 118 -3.60 4.63 4.16
CA SER A 118 -3.26 5.36 2.94
C SER A 118 -2.87 6.80 3.25
N ALA A 119 -2.06 7.39 2.38
CA ALA A 119 -1.79 8.82 2.36
C ALA A 119 -2.70 9.57 1.37
N ASP A 120 -3.55 8.86 0.65
CA ASP A 120 -4.43 9.40 -0.38
C ASP A 120 -5.87 9.51 0.14
N LYS A 121 -6.37 10.73 0.26
CA LYS A 121 -7.74 10.99 0.73
C LYS A 121 -8.81 10.30 -0.10
N ARG A 122 -8.63 10.20 -1.42
CA ARG A 122 -9.60 9.51 -2.30
C ARG A 122 -9.69 8.03 -1.98
N GLN A 123 -8.56 7.40 -1.70
CA GLN A 123 -8.54 5.99 -1.26
C GLN A 123 -9.16 5.84 0.14
N ILE A 124 -8.87 6.74 1.06
CA ILE A 124 -9.46 6.73 2.40
C ILE A 124 -10.99 6.84 2.33
N ASP A 125 -11.50 7.77 1.52
CA ASP A 125 -12.95 7.94 1.34
C ASP A 125 -13.61 6.69 0.74
N ALA A 126 -13.00 6.10 -0.27
CA ALA A 126 -13.50 4.89 -0.92
C ALA A 126 -13.44 3.66 0.01
N ALA A 127 -12.36 3.51 0.76
CA ALA A 127 -12.22 2.43 1.73
C ALA A 127 -13.24 2.55 2.87
N THR A 128 -13.50 3.78 3.33
CA THR A 128 -14.53 4.06 4.34
C THR A 128 -15.91 3.65 3.83
N ARG A 129 -16.26 4.00 2.59
CA ARG A 129 -17.54 3.60 1.97
C ARG A 129 -17.66 2.09 1.79
N ALA A 130 -16.55 1.40 1.60
CA ALA A 130 -16.50 -0.05 1.52
C ALA A 130 -16.63 -0.74 2.89
N GLY A 131 -16.70 0.02 3.99
CA GLY A 131 -16.84 -0.51 5.34
C GLY A 131 -15.53 -0.85 6.04
N LEU A 132 -14.39 -0.46 5.48
CA LEU A 132 -13.08 -0.66 6.11
C LEU A 132 -12.82 0.40 7.18
N ARG A 133 -12.19 -0.01 8.28
CA ARG A 133 -11.57 0.94 9.21
C ARG A 133 -10.35 1.53 8.52
N VAL A 134 -10.18 2.85 8.60
CA VAL A 134 -9.14 3.57 7.88
C VAL A 134 -8.26 4.41 8.79
N GLU A 135 -7.03 4.63 8.34
CA GLU A 135 -6.08 5.57 8.94
C GLU A 135 -5.39 6.33 7.81
N MET A 136 -5.41 7.66 7.89
CA MET A 136 -4.68 8.50 6.95
C MET A 136 -3.33 8.92 7.53
N VAL A 137 -2.26 8.80 6.72
CA VAL A 137 -0.88 9.10 7.12
C VAL A 137 -0.21 10.15 6.23
#